data_9207fd7093ccc920a28491623dfb1bb8
#
_entry.id   9207fd7093ccc920a28491623dfb1bb8
#
_cell.length_a   1.000
_cell.length_b   1.000
_cell.length_c   1.000
_cell.angle_alpha   90.00
_cell.angle_beta   90.00
_cell.angle_gamma   90.00
#
_symmetry.space_group_name_H-M   'P 1'
#
loop_
_entity.id
_entity.type
_entity.pdbx_description
1 polymer ?
#
loop_
_entity_poly.entity_id
_entity_poly.type
_entity_poly.pdbx_seq_one_letter_code
_entity_poly.pdbx_strand_id
1 'polypeptide(L)'
;SLVGSEMCIRDSLDAALPELAAQGLPVYDMKPELLKEADTYQLYYKYDTHWNQIGSFIGSQQIAQTLLGTSTPLSAVSIEAAGPASGDLARMLNMAAEYSDDTEYVIQNYLPEVTATTVDMNEDNSFAVFESDSPNDKTLLVVGDSFSQNLKYFMPKLYRKTVFATFDTYTEALLDEYQPDDFVYLTVERNQELFEDVETVVWRDEVPEKDE
;
A
#
# COMPACT_ATOMS: atom_id res chain seq x y z
N SER A 1 -28.11 8.11 12.78
CA SER A 1 -28.00 6.71 12.46
C SER A 1 -26.79 6.53 11.54
N LEU A 2 -25.79 5.79 11.99
CA LEU A 2 -24.53 5.50 11.29
C LEU A 2 -24.70 4.64 10.02
N VAL A 3 -25.89 4.07 9.82
CA VAL A 3 -26.19 3.16 8.71
C VAL A 3 -26.22 3.88 7.34
N GLY A 4 -26.39 5.19 7.30
CA GLY A 4 -26.43 5.95 6.04
C GLY A 4 -25.06 6.31 5.46
N SER A 5 -24.04 6.47 6.30
CA SER A 5 -22.70 6.85 5.84
C SER A 5 -21.91 5.68 5.28
N GLU A 6 -22.04 4.49 5.84
CA GLU A 6 -21.38 3.29 5.31
C GLU A 6 -21.96 2.83 3.96
N MET A 7 -23.25 3.02 3.74
CA MET A 7 -23.87 2.75 2.42
C MET A 7 -23.39 3.73 1.35
N CYS A 8 -23.24 5.02 1.69
CA CYS A 8 -22.78 6.03 0.73
C CYS A 8 -21.31 5.80 0.28
N ILE A 9 -20.42 5.35 1.17
CA ILE A 9 -19.01 5.07 0.83
C ILE A 9 -18.91 3.84 -0.09
N ARG A 10 -19.63 2.75 0.20
CA ARG A 10 -19.67 1.56 -0.65
C ARG A 10 -20.21 1.84 -2.05
N ASP A 11 -21.32 2.57 -2.12
CA ASP A 11 -21.95 2.93 -3.40
C ASP A 11 -21.03 3.82 -4.25
N SER A 12 -20.17 4.63 -3.62
CA SER A 12 -19.25 5.53 -4.32
C SER A 12 -18.12 4.79 -5.02
N LEU A 13 -17.45 3.85 -4.36
CA LEU A 13 -16.35 3.08 -4.97
C LEU A 13 -16.87 2.11 -6.04
N ASP A 14 -17.96 1.39 -5.75
CA ASP A 14 -18.60 0.47 -6.69
C ASP A 14 -19.08 1.21 -7.99
N ALA A 15 -19.38 2.52 -7.89
CA ALA A 15 -19.68 3.38 -9.03
C ALA A 15 -18.43 3.94 -9.72
N ALA A 16 -17.44 4.40 -8.93
CA ALA A 16 -16.24 5.07 -9.45
C ALA A 16 -15.31 4.12 -10.23
N LEU A 17 -15.09 2.89 -9.76
CA LEU A 17 -14.17 1.95 -10.40
C LEU A 17 -14.57 1.62 -11.86
N PRO A 18 -15.84 1.31 -12.18
CA PRO A 18 -16.28 1.09 -13.57
C PRO A 18 -16.13 2.36 -14.43
N GLU A 19 -16.33 3.54 -13.84
CA GLU A 19 -16.24 4.82 -14.55
C GLU A 19 -14.80 5.16 -14.93
N LEU A 20 -13.86 4.98 -14.01
CA LEU A 20 -12.42 5.11 -14.25
C LEU A 20 -11.93 4.08 -15.28
N ALA A 21 -12.37 2.83 -15.17
CA ALA A 21 -12.04 1.79 -16.14
C ALA A 21 -12.60 2.11 -17.54
N ALA A 22 -13.80 2.70 -17.64
CA ALA A 22 -14.38 3.14 -18.90
C ALA A 22 -13.60 4.29 -19.56
N GLN A 23 -12.87 5.08 -18.78
CA GLN A 23 -11.93 6.11 -19.25
C GLN A 23 -10.58 5.54 -19.69
N GLY A 24 -10.38 4.23 -19.57
CA GLY A 24 -9.15 3.55 -19.97
C GLY A 24 -8.07 3.52 -18.88
N LEU A 25 -8.40 3.93 -17.66
CA LEU A 25 -7.49 3.81 -16.53
C LEU A 25 -7.47 2.37 -16.01
N PRO A 26 -6.29 1.77 -15.78
CA PRO A 26 -6.16 0.44 -15.19
C PRO A 26 -6.44 0.52 -13.68
N VAL A 27 -7.70 0.27 -13.30
CA VAL A 27 -8.16 0.33 -11.89
C VAL A 27 -8.30 -1.08 -11.35
N TYR A 28 -7.86 -1.28 -10.10
CA TYR A 28 -7.90 -2.58 -9.43
C TYR A 28 -8.47 -2.46 -8.02
N ASP A 29 -9.53 -3.23 -7.76
CA ASP A 29 -10.06 -3.44 -6.42
C ASP A 29 -9.35 -4.63 -5.75
N MET A 30 -8.63 -4.37 -4.65
CA MET A 30 -7.93 -5.41 -3.89
C MET A 30 -8.87 -6.21 -2.96
N LYS A 31 -10.06 -5.71 -2.70
CA LYS A 31 -11.02 -6.29 -1.74
C LYS A 31 -11.39 -7.75 -2.05
N PRO A 32 -11.65 -8.18 -3.30
CA PRO A 32 -11.97 -9.58 -3.58
C PRO A 32 -10.85 -10.54 -3.18
N GLU A 33 -9.59 -10.18 -3.37
CA GLU A 33 -8.44 -11.02 -3.01
C GLU A 33 -8.24 -11.08 -1.48
N LEU A 34 -8.41 -9.96 -0.80
CA LEU A 34 -8.37 -9.91 0.66
C LEU A 34 -9.49 -10.76 1.28
N LEU A 35 -10.71 -10.69 0.74
CA LEU A 35 -11.85 -11.46 1.25
C LEU A 35 -11.68 -12.97 1.13
N LYS A 36 -10.92 -13.48 0.16
CA LYS A 36 -10.64 -14.92 0.03
C LYS A 36 -9.88 -15.48 1.24
N GLU A 37 -9.05 -14.67 1.87
CA GLU A 37 -8.18 -15.09 2.97
C GLU A 37 -8.68 -14.62 4.35
N ALA A 38 -9.70 -13.77 4.40
CA ALA A 38 -10.19 -13.10 5.61
C ALA A 38 -10.77 -14.08 6.66
N ASP A 39 -11.30 -15.23 6.24
CA ASP A 39 -11.81 -16.26 7.16
C ASP A 39 -10.66 -17.08 7.80
N THR A 40 -9.48 -17.07 7.20
CA THR A 40 -8.32 -17.86 7.62
C THR A 40 -7.32 -17.03 8.41
N TYR A 41 -7.12 -15.78 8.00
CA TYR A 41 -6.09 -14.89 8.55
C TYR A 41 -6.68 -13.57 9.00
N GLN A 42 -6.12 -13.00 10.07
CA GLN A 42 -6.31 -11.61 10.41
C GLN A 42 -5.49 -10.77 9.42
N LEU A 43 -6.15 -9.97 8.58
CA LEU A 43 -5.51 -9.17 7.52
C LEU A 43 -5.27 -7.72 7.93
N TYR A 44 -5.99 -7.25 8.94
CA TYR A 44 -5.91 -5.91 9.51
C TYR A 44 -5.63 -6.01 11.00
N TYR A 45 -4.97 -5.01 11.55
CA TYR A 45 -4.82 -4.90 12.99
C TYR A 45 -6.18 -4.63 13.66
N LYS A 46 -6.34 -5.04 14.92
CA LYS A 46 -7.58 -4.84 15.70
C LYS A 46 -7.76 -3.39 16.13
N TYR A 47 -6.66 -2.73 16.47
CA TYR A 47 -6.63 -1.40 17.09
C TYR A 47 -5.87 -0.38 16.27
N ASP A 48 -5.78 -0.63 14.98
CA ASP A 48 -5.13 0.22 13.99
C ASP A 48 -5.98 0.30 12.72
N THR A 49 -5.84 1.36 11.97
CA THR A 49 -6.59 1.54 10.72
C THR A 49 -5.99 0.81 9.53
N HIS A 50 -4.78 0.25 9.70
CA HIS A 50 -4.01 -0.34 8.62
C HIS A 50 -4.18 -1.86 8.51
N TRP A 51 -3.93 -2.39 7.33
CA TRP A 51 -3.63 -3.80 7.16
C TRP A 51 -2.33 -4.17 7.87
N ASN A 52 -2.22 -5.42 8.29
CA ASN A 52 -0.95 -5.98 8.78
C ASN A 52 -0.09 -6.51 7.62
N GLN A 53 1.04 -7.15 7.90
CA GLN A 53 1.90 -7.68 6.85
C GLN A 53 1.24 -8.77 5.99
N ILE A 54 0.27 -9.53 6.51
CA ILE A 54 -0.44 -10.54 5.72
C ILE A 54 -1.34 -9.84 4.69
N GLY A 55 -2.12 -8.85 5.11
CA GLY A 55 -2.97 -8.07 4.20
C GLY A 55 -2.16 -7.33 3.13
N SER A 56 -1.08 -6.67 3.53
CA SER A 56 -0.21 -5.95 2.60
C SER A 56 0.58 -6.88 1.67
N PHE A 57 0.91 -8.10 2.10
CA PHE A 57 1.48 -9.12 1.23
C PHE A 57 0.49 -9.50 0.12
N ILE A 58 -0.78 -9.79 0.46
CA ILE A 58 -1.81 -10.10 -0.53
C ILE A 58 -1.96 -8.95 -1.53
N GLY A 59 -2.04 -7.70 -1.04
CA GLY A 59 -2.08 -6.51 -1.88
C GLY A 59 -0.87 -6.38 -2.80
N SER A 60 0.35 -6.62 -2.28
CA SER A 60 1.58 -6.59 -3.08
C SER A 60 1.59 -7.65 -4.19
N GLN A 61 1.06 -8.86 -3.90
CA GLN A 61 0.97 -9.93 -4.89
C GLN A 61 -0.08 -9.64 -5.97
N GLN A 62 -1.15 -8.93 -5.62
CA GLN A 62 -2.12 -8.47 -6.61
C GLN A 62 -1.52 -7.41 -7.55
N ILE A 63 -0.74 -6.47 -7.02
CA ILE A 63 0.01 -5.51 -7.83
C ILE A 63 1.01 -6.26 -8.75
N ALA A 64 1.77 -7.21 -8.21
CA ALA A 64 2.72 -8.00 -8.98
C ALA A 64 2.06 -8.82 -10.09
N GLN A 65 0.92 -9.45 -9.80
CA GLN A 65 0.15 -10.18 -10.81
C GLN A 65 -0.31 -9.26 -11.93
N THR A 66 -0.73 -8.06 -11.59
CA THR A 66 -1.24 -7.07 -12.55
C THR A 66 -0.13 -6.51 -13.46
N LEU A 67 1.00 -6.09 -12.86
CA LEU A 67 2.06 -5.39 -13.59
C LEU A 67 3.09 -6.33 -14.22
N LEU A 68 3.35 -7.47 -13.58
CA LEU A 68 4.41 -8.40 -13.98
C LEU A 68 3.87 -9.76 -14.46
N GLY A 69 2.58 -10.03 -14.32
CA GLY A 69 1.97 -11.32 -14.65
C GLY A 69 2.41 -12.46 -13.75
N THR A 70 2.96 -12.16 -12.57
CA THR A 70 3.44 -13.15 -11.61
C THR A 70 3.03 -12.79 -10.19
N SER A 71 2.82 -13.82 -9.35
CA SER A 71 2.53 -13.63 -7.93
C SER A 71 3.01 -14.83 -7.12
N THR A 72 3.30 -14.61 -5.86
CA THR A 72 3.65 -15.66 -4.89
C THR A 72 2.43 -15.89 -4.00
N PRO A 73 1.86 -17.11 -3.96
CA PRO A 73 0.72 -17.38 -3.11
C PRO A 73 1.13 -17.37 -1.63
N LEU A 74 0.18 -17.02 -0.74
CA LEU A 74 0.42 -16.96 0.70
C LEU A 74 0.93 -18.30 1.27
N SER A 75 0.56 -19.42 0.67
CA SER A 75 1.02 -20.76 1.04
C SER A 75 2.50 -21.04 0.75
N ALA A 76 3.16 -20.19 -0.05
CA ALA A 76 4.60 -20.35 -0.38
C ALA A 76 5.52 -19.56 0.55
N VAL A 77 4.98 -18.80 1.48
CA VAL A 77 5.72 -18.03 2.49
C VAL A 77 5.40 -18.54 3.90
N SER A 78 6.23 -18.20 4.87
CA SER A 78 5.95 -18.49 6.28
C SER A 78 5.40 -17.24 6.97
N ILE A 79 4.39 -17.43 7.82
CA ILE A 79 3.79 -16.36 8.62
C ILE A 79 4.19 -16.60 10.07
N GLU A 80 4.87 -15.65 10.68
CA GLU A 80 5.32 -15.73 12.06
C GLU A 80 4.69 -14.63 12.92
N ALA A 81 4.28 -14.97 14.14
CA ALA A 81 3.87 -14.00 15.14
C ALA A 81 5.12 -13.39 15.78
N ALA A 82 5.38 -12.12 15.55
CA ALA A 82 6.58 -11.41 16.02
C ALA A 82 6.41 -10.74 17.39
N GLY A 83 5.19 -10.75 17.95
CA GLY A 83 4.91 -10.17 19.25
C GLY A 83 3.60 -9.37 19.29
N PRO A 84 3.36 -8.64 20.38
CA PRO A 84 2.19 -7.78 20.48
C PRO A 84 2.32 -6.55 19.56
N ALA A 85 1.22 -6.17 18.93
CA ALA A 85 1.10 -4.94 18.17
C ALA A 85 0.30 -3.88 18.97
N SER A 86 0.65 -2.61 18.80
CA SER A 86 -0.09 -1.48 19.36
C SER A 86 -0.51 -0.55 18.22
N GLY A 87 -1.83 -0.44 18.06
CA GLY A 87 -2.43 0.29 16.94
C GLY A 87 -2.46 1.81 17.11
N ASP A 88 -2.66 2.50 15.99
CA ASP A 88 -2.81 3.95 15.91
C ASP A 88 -4.06 4.44 16.66
N LEU A 89 -5.19 3.72 16.54
CA LEU A 89 -6.43 4.05 17.24
C LEU A 89 -6.28 3.98 18.76
N ALA A 90 -5.58 2.94 19.26
CA ALA A 90 -5.32 2.80 20.68
C ALA A 90 -4.41 3.93 21.20
N ARG A 91 -3.40 4.34 20.42
CA ARG A 91 -2.52 5.48 20.76
C ARG A 91 -3.28 6.79 20.75
N MET A 92 -4.12 7.06 19.75
CA MET A 92 -4.93 8.28 19.65
C MET A 92 -5.88 8.44 20.85
N LEU A 93 -6.38 7.32 21.38
CA LEU A 93 -7.23 7.31 22.59
C LEU A 93 -6.42 7.32 23.90
N ASN A 94 -5.08 7.30 23.83
CA ASN A 94 -4.19 7.13 24.97
C ASN A 94 -4.47 5.85 25.80
N MET A 95 -4.85 4.76 25.11
CA MET A 95 -5.23 3.47 25.67
C MET A 95 -4.36 2.31 25.15
N ALA A 96 -3.15 2.61 24.73
CA ALA A 96 -2.25 1.62 24.12
C ALA A 96 -1.88 0.47 25.08
N ALA A 97 -1.92 0.70 26.39
CA ALA A 97 -1.64 -0.34 27.38
C ALA A 97 -2.81 -1.33 27.56
N GLU A 98 -4.05 -0.83 27.44
CA GLU A 98 -5.27 -1.61 27.57
C GLU A 98 -5.58 -2.41 26.30
N TYR A 99 -5.21 -1.87 25.13
CA TYR A 99 -5.47 -2.47 23.81
C TYR A 99 -4.15 -2.89 23.15
N SER A 100 -3.48 -3.88 23.77
CA SER A 100 -2.18 -4.41 23.35
C SER A 100 -2.20 -5.92 23.07
N ASP A 101 -3.40 -6.53 22.94
CA ASP A 101 -3.58 -7.95 22.65
C ASP A 101 -3.67 -8.28 21.16
N ASP A 102 -3.28 -7.35 20.32
CA ASP A 102 -3.11 -7.58 18.88
C ASP A 102 -1.75 -8.22 18.58
N THR A 103 -1.64 -8.82 17.42
CA THR A 103 -0.44 -9.56 17.01
C THR A 103 0.20 -8.92 15.80
N GLU A 104 1.50 -8.62 15.92
CA GLU A 104 2.34 -8.32 14.77
C GLU A 104 2.68 -9.62 14.03
N TYR A 105 2.38 -9.65 12.74
CA TYR A 105 2.75 -10.77 11.87
C TYR A 105 3.88 -10.35 10.94
N VAL A 106 4.81 -11.27 10.71
CA VAL A 106 5.93 -11.07 9.77
C VAL A 106 5.90 -12.17 8.72
N ILE A 107 5.98 -11.77 7.47
CA ILE A 107 6.11 -12.68 6.33
C ILE A 107 7.60 -13.01 6.15
N GLN A 108 7.92 -14.31 6.21
CA GLN A 108 9.26 -14.83 6.05
C GLN A 108 9.41 -15.62 4.73
N ASN A 109 10.64 -15.74 4.25
CA ASN A 109 10.99 -16.54 3.07
C ASN A 109 10.34 -16.06 1.76
N TYR A 110 9.96 -14.79 1.68
CA TYR A 110 9.54 -14.18 0.42
C TYR A 110 10.77 -13.81 -0.40
N LEU A 111 10.91 -14.41 -1.58
CA LEU A 111 12.05 -14.24 -2.49
C LEU A 111 13.39 -14.15 -1.73
N PRO A 112 13.79 -15.24 -1.04
CA PRO A 112 14.96 -15.19 -0.16
C PRO A 112 16.28 -14.99 -0.92
N GLU A 113 16.29 -15.27 -2.22
CA GLU A 113 17.43 -15.06 -3.13
C GLU A 113 17.60 -13.61 -3.55
N VAL A 114 16.59 -12.76 -3.36
CA VAL A 114 16.65 -11.34 -3.75
C VAL A 114 16.93 -10.49 -2.53
N THR A 115 17.97 -9.67 -2.63
CA THR A 115 18.34 -8.68 -1.63
C THR A 115 17.88 -7.30 -2.09
N ALA A 116 17.10 -6.61 -1.26
CA ALA A 116 16.73 -5.23 -1.46
C ALA A 116 17.33 -4.35 -0.37
N THR A 117 17.85 -3.19 -0.75
CA THR A 117 18.52 -2.25 0.16
C THR A 117 17.91 -0.87 0.02
N THR A 118 17.65 -0.22 1.14
CA THR A 118 17.26 1.20 1.15
C THR A 118 18.47 2.05 0.81
N VAL A 119 18.37 2.87 -0.25
CA VAL A 119 19.45 3.76 -0.70
C VAL A 119 19.18 5.23 -0.38
N ASP A 120 17.91 5.58 -0.23
CA ASP A 120 17.48 6.89 0.24
C ASP A 120 16.17 6.77 1.03
N MET A 121 16.00 7.57 2.08
CA MET A 121 14.78 7.58 2.90
C MET A 121 14.76 8.81 3.77
N ASN A 122 13.66 9.54 3.78
CA ASN A 122 13.47 10.66 4.69
C ASN A 122 13.12 10.21 6.13
N GLU A 123 13.18 11.12 7.10
CA GLU A 123 13.06 10.81 8.53
C GLU A 123 11.70 10.20 8.93
N ASP A 124 10.62 10.60 8.27
CA ASP A 124 9.25 10.14 8.56
C ASP A 124 8.80 8.96 7.69
N ASN A 125 9.70 8.43 6.85
CA ASN A 125 9.43 7.36 5.89
C ASN A 125 8.38 7.69 4.82
N SER A 126 8.00 8.94 4.65
CA SER A 126 7.04 9.35 3.61
C SER A 126 7.63 9.30 2.20
N PHE A 127 8.96 9.26 2.09
CA PHE A 127 9.70 9.02 0.85
C PHE A 127 10.79 7.97 1.09
N ALA A 128 10.95 7.02 0.16
CA ALA A 128 12.04 6.05 0.20
C ALA A 128 12.38 5.50 -1.18
N VAL A 129 13.67 5.25 -1.40
CA VAL A 129 14.20 4.60 -2.60
C VAL A 129 14.90 3.30 -2.21
N PHE A 130 14.57 2.23 -2.90
CA PHE A 130 15.18 0.91 -2.75
C PHE A 130 15.86 0.50 -4.05
N GLU A 131 17.00 -0.15 -3.92
CA GLU A 131 17.64 -0.90 -5.01
C GLU A 131 17.76 -2.37 -4.63
N SER A 132 17.65 -3.24 -5.62
CA SER A 132 17.75 -4.67 -5.42
C SER A 132 18.52 -5.37 -6.53
N ASP A 133 18.88 -6.65 -6.29
CA ASP A 133 19.44 -7.55 -7.28
C ASP A 133 18.36 -8.36 -8.03
N SER A 134 17.11 -7.87 -8.02
CA SER A 134 16.00 -8.45 -8.79
C SER A 134 16.40 -8.64 -10.26
N PRO A 135 16.04 -9.78 -10.88
CA PRO A 135 16.25 -10.00 -12.31
C PRO A 135 15.38 -9.11 -13.19
N ASN A 136 14.31 -8.52 -12.66
CA ASN A 136 13.50 -7.53 -13.33
C ASN A 136 14.18 -6.15 -13.23
N ASP A 137 14.71 -5.65 -14.35
CA ASP A 137 15.50 -4.43 -14.44
C ASP A 137 14.68 -3.14 -14.43
N LYS A 138 13.35 -3.25 -14.32
CA LYS A 138 12.42 -2.13 -14.28
C LYS A 138 12.49 -1.31 -12.98
N THR A 139 12.01 -0.07 -13.11
CA THR A 139 11.76 0.86 -11.99
C THR A 139 10.27 0.95 -11.71
N LEU A 140 9.87 0.83 -10.44
CA LEU A 140 8.52 1.05 -9.94
C LEU A 140 8.45 2.34 -9.14
N LEU A 141 7.46 3.18 -9.39
CA LEU A 141 7.08 4.28 -8.51
C LEU A 141 5.72 3.99 -7.88
N VAL A 142 5.67 3.99 -6.56
CA VAL A 142 4.43 3.85 -5.76
C VAL A 142 4.13 5.17 -5.10
N VAL A 143 2.98 5.75 -5.43
CA VAL A 143 2.43 6.95 -4.79
C VAL A 143 1.17 6.54 -4.03
N GLY A 144 1.10 6.84 -2.75
CA GLY A 144 -0.04 6.40 -1.97
C GLY A 144 -0.15 7.00 -0.58
N ASP A 145 -1.23 6.65 0.10
CA ASP A 145 -1.41 6.95 1.51
C ASP A 145 -0.57 6.04 2.42
N SER A 146 -0.81 6.08 3.72
CA SER A 146 -0.09 5.28 4.71
C SER A 146 -0.18 3.76 4.50
N PHE A 147 -1.17 3.27 3.76
CA PHE A 147 -1.27 1.85 3.41
C PHE A 147 -0.14 1.38 2.49
N SER A 148 0.42 2.28 1.67
CA SER A 148 1.57 1.97 0.81
C SER A 148 2.83 1.60 1.59
N GLN A 149 2.94 2.02 2.87
CA GLN A 149 4.15 1.82 3.67
C GLN A 149 4.51 0.33 3.86
N ASN A 150 3.52 -0.53 4.05
CA ASN A 150 3.76 -1.96 4.23
C ASN A 150 4.15 -2.69 2.92
N LEU A 151 3.91 -2.08 1.75
CA LEU A 151 4.39 -2.62 0.47
C LEU A 151 5.92 -2.56 0.35
N LYS A 152 6.60 -1.72 1.14
CA LYS A 152 8.07 -1.62 1.20
C LYS A 152 8.76 -2.91 1.63
N TYR A 153 8.05 -3.82 2.30
CA TYR A 153 8.58 -5.14 2.65
C TYR A 153 8.66 -6.09 1.45
N PHE A 154 7.88 -5.86 0.38
CA PHE A 154 7.68 -6.84 -0.69
C PHE A 154 8.04 -6.31 -2.07
N MET A 155 7.55 -5.14 -2.45
CA MET A 155 7.72 -4.59 -3.80
C MET A 155 9.19 -4.37 -4.20
N PRO A 156 10.11 -3.95 -3.30
CA PRO A 156 11.51 -3.79 -3.65
C PRO A 156 12.22 -5.07 -4.09
N LYS A 157 11.68 -6.23 -3.76
CA LYS A 157 12.22 -7.52 -4.23
C LYS A 157 11.79 -7.90 -5.65
N LEU A 158 10.81 -7.20 -6.19
CA LEU A 158 10.25 -7.47 -7.53
C LEU A 158 10.84 -6.59 -8.63
N TYR A 159 11.47 -5.49 -8.28
CA TYR A 159 12.00 -4.48 -9.19
C TYR A 159 13.46 -4.15 -8.87
N ARG A 160 14.25 -3.81 -9.89
CA ARG A 160 15.62 -3.34 -9.71
C ARG A 160 15.68 -2.07 -8.89
N LYS A 161 14.72 -1.18 -9.07
CA LYS A 161 14.54 0.04 -8.31
C LYS A 161 13.07 0.22 -7.94
N THR A 162 12.81 0.61 -6.69
CA THR A 162 11.46 0.95 -6.23
C THR A 162 11.50 2.26 -5.47
N VAL A 163 10.66 3.19 -5.88
CA VAL A 163 10.49 4.49 -5.24
C VAL A 163 9.12 4.54 -4.59
N PHE A 164 9.08 4.96 -3.34
CA PHE A 164 7.84 5.21 -2.60
C PHE A 164 7.75 6.68 -2.26
N ALA A 165 6.60 7.27 -2.51
CA ALA A 165 6.25 8.61 -2.06
C ALA A 165 4.82 8.60 -1.50
N THR A 166 4.59 9.30 -0.40
CA THR A 166 3.22 9.58 0.03
C THR A 166 2.65 10.75 -0.77
N PHE A 167 1.33 10.94 -0.71
CA PHE A 167 0.71 12.12 -1.34
C PHE A 167 1.28 13.45 -0.86
N ASP A 168 1.88 13.48 0.33
CA ASP A 168 2.52 14.67 0.92
C ASP A 168 3.94 14.94 0.40
N THR A 169 4.56 13.99 -0.27
CA THR A 169 5.95 14.09 -0.76
C THR A 169 6.08 13.91 -2.26
N TYR A 170 5.03 13.47 -2.93
CA TYR A 170 5.04 13.25 -4.37
C TYR A 170 4.90 14.56 -5.14
N THR A 171 5.72 14.72 -6.18
CA THR A 171 5.56 15.70 -7.26
C THR A 171 5.86 15.03 -8.59
N GLU A 172 5.41 15.62 -9.71
CA GLU A 172 5.68 15.07 -11.04
C GLU A 172 7.19 15.03 -11.38
N ALA A 173 8.01 15.84 -10.71
CA ALA A 173 9.46 15.80 -10.85
C ALA A 173 10.06 14.41 -10.58
N LEU A 174 9.40 13.59 -9.74
CA LEU A 174 9.82 12.20 -9.50
C LEU A 174 9.66 11.33 -10.75
N LEU A 175 8.72 11.64 -11.65
CA LEU A 175 8.57 10.92 -12.92
C LEU A 175 9.78 11.19 -13.82
N ASP A 176 10.24 12.44 -13.88
CA ASP A 176 11.42 12.83 -14.66
C ASP A 176 12.72 12.30 -14.05
N GLU A 177 12.82 12.31 -12.72
CA GLU A 177 14.01 11.85 -12.01
C GLU A 177 14.20 10.34 -12.10
N TYR A 178 13.14 9.57 -11.84
CA TYR A 178 13.22 8.12 -11.73
C TYR A 178 12.80 7.37 -12.99
N GLN A 179 12.10 8.02 -13.91
CA GLN A 179 11.61 7.47 -15.18
C GLN A 179 10.99 6.06 -14.99
N PRO A 180 9.96 5.91 -14.16
CA PRO A 180 9.43 4.59 -13.80
C PRO A 180 8.81 3.89 -15.00
N ASP A 181 9.08 2.59 -15.13
CA ASP A 181 8.43 1.71 -16.10
C ASP A 181 7.00 1.37 -15.70
N ASP A 182 6.78 1.27 -14.39
CA ASP A 182 5.48 0.98 -13.80
C ASP A 182 5.17 2.02 -12.70
N PHE A 183 3.93 2.51 -12.70
CA PHE A 183 3.43 3.49 -11.72
C PHE A 183 2.22 2.93 -10.99
N VAL A 184 2.21 3.01 -9.67
CA VAL A 184 1.10 2.59 -8.82
C VAL A 184 0.60 3.78 -8.01
N TYR A 185 -0.67 4.11 -8.18
CA TYR A 185 -1.40 5.03 -7.33
C TYR A 185 -2.28 4.22 -6.38
N LEU A 186 -2.00 4.26 -5.08
CA LEU A 186 -2.66 3.44 -4.06
C LEU A 186 -3.33 4.32 -3.02
N THR A 187 -4.62 4.11 -2.81
CA THR A 187 -5.36 4.79 -1.75
C THR A 187 -6.44 3.89 -1.16
N VAL A 188 -6.80 4.13 0.09
CA VAL A 188 -7.90 3.43 0.75
C VAL A 188 -9.25 4.06 0.39
N GLU A 189 -10.30 3.26 0.44
CA GLU A 189 -11.66 3.65 0.10
C GLU A 189 -12.16 4.91 0.84
N ARG A 190 -11.73 5.13 2.08
CA ARG A 190 -12.13 6.31 2.85
C ARG A 190 -11.58 7.65 2.33
N ASN A 191 -10.54 7.60 1.51
CA ASN A 191 -9.91 8.75 0.87
C ASN A 191 -10.42 8.90 -0.57
N GLN A 192 -11.71 8.70 -0.79
CA GLN A 192 -12.32 8.68 -2.13
C GLN A 192 -12.11 9.98 -2.92
N GLU A 193 -11.98 11.13 -2.23
CA GLU A 193 -11.65 12.40 -2.88
C GLU A 193 -10.33 12.34 -3.66
N LEU A 194 -9.38 11.51 -3.25
CA LEU A 194 -8.12 11.31 -3.95
C LEU A 194 -8.29 10.54 -5.27
N PHE A 195 -9.40 9.82 -5.47
CA PHE A 195 -9.74 9.23 -6.77
C PHE A 195 -10.32 10.26 -7.73
N GLU A 196 -11.06 11.23 -7.22
CA GLU A 196 -11.63 12.32 -8.02
C GLU A 196 -10.55 13.29 -8.49
N ASP A 197 -9.49 13.46 -7.68
CA ASP A 197 -8.38 14.39 -7.90
C ASP A 197 -7.12 13.72 -8.45
N VAL A 198 -7.20 12.48 -8.95
CA VAL A 198 -6.03 11.71 -9.39
C VAL A 198 -5.16 12.46 -10.42
N GLU A 199 -5.78 13.14 -11.37
CA GLU A 199 -5.03 13.94 -12.36
C GLU A 199 -4.29 15.09 -11.69
N THR A 200 -4.93 15.79 -10.74
CA THR A 200 -4.33 16.89 -9.98
C THR A 200 -3.14 16.40 -9.15
N VAL A 201 -3.25 15.23 -8.53
CA VAL A 201 -2.17 14.64 -7.74
C VAL A 201 -1.02 14.19 -8.63
N VAL A 202 -1.30 13.48 -9.71
CA VAL A 202 -0.27 12.89 -10.60
C VAL A 202 0.54 13.96 -11.33
N TRP A 203 -0.06 15.08 -11.69
CA TRP A 203 0.58 16.15 -12.49
C TRP A 203 0.89 17.42 -11.68
N ARG A 204 1.03 17.32 -10.37
CA ARG A 204 1.34 18.51 -9.55
C ARG A 204 2.82 18.81 -9.48
N ASP A 205 3.16 20.09 -9.61
CA ASP A 205 4.54 20.58 -9.55
C ASP A 205 5.07 20.73 -8.13
N GLU A 206 4.18 21.00 -7.16
CA GLU A 206 4.55 21.30 -5.77
C GLU A 206 3.67 20.49 -4.79
N VAL A 207 4.26 20.15 -3.66
CA VAL A 207 3.53 19.51 -2.55
C VAL A 207 2.59 20.53 -1.89
N PRO A 208 1.32 20.19 -1.61
CA PRO A 208 0.43 21.09 -0.90
C PRO A 208 1.00 21.52 0.47
N GLU A 209 0.86 22.80 0.82
CA GLU A 209 1.16 23.23 2.18
C GLU A 209 0.23 22.50 3.16
N LYS A 210 0.81 21.94 4.24
CA LYS A 210 0.00 21.33 5.31
C LYS A 210 -0.70 22.46 6.07
N ASP A 211 -2.02 22.43 6.13
CA ASP A 211 -2.78 23.29 7.03
C ASP A 211 -2.36 22.96 8.48
N GLU A 212 -1.88 24.00 9.22
CA GLU A 212 -1.45 23.89 10.62
C GLU A 212 -2.62 23.65 11.60
#